data_19c4302ccd162ca66079f6bd0f2281d7
#
_entry.id   19c4302ccd162ca66079f6bd0f2281d7
#
_cell.length_a   1.000
_cell.length_b   1.000
_cell.length_c   1.000
_cell.angle_alpha   90.00
_cell.angle_beta   90.00
_cell.angle_gamma   90.00
#
_symmetry.space_group_name_H-M   'P 1'
#
loop_
_entity.id
_entity.type
_entity.pdbx_description
1 polymer ?
#
loop_
_entity_poly.entity_id
_entity_poly.type
_entity_poly.pdbx_seq_one_letter_code
_entity_poly.pdbx_strand_id
1 'polypeptide(L)'
;MAEGNDRSLDSALRRRLLMGLAAVPAAAMLPRFAHAAAPPTSAVNTTGLAVTDTEVTVGILHSVTGTMAISETGAQQAEKLAIEEINAAGGVLGRKIKIIQEDGASDWPTFAEKAKKLLVNDKCAAVMGCWTSASRKAVLPVFEQYNGMLYYPTFYEGLEESKNVIYTGQEATQQILASLDWVAKEKDAKSFFFIGSDYIWPRTSNKIARKHVENVLKGKVVGEEYFPLGHTQFNSVINKIKLTKPNVIFTDVVGGSNVAFYKQLKAAGIDLSKQVLMTISVTEDEIDGIGGENIAGAYACMKYFQSLKNPNNEKFVAAFKKMWGEKTVIGDVTQAAYLGPYLWKLTVEKAGSFDVDKVAAASAGIEFKGAPEGYVRIHPNHHLWSKTRVGKALPNGQFEVVYESPDLIEPNPFPKGYQ
;
A
#
# COMPACT_ATOMS: atom_id res chain seq x y z
N MET A 1 -76.77 -33.32 -48.14
CA MET A 1 -75.88 -32.99 -49.23
C MET A 1 -74.51 -32.88 -48.56
N ALA A 2 -73.75 -33.92 -48.60
CA ALA A 2 -72.63 -34.21 -49.51
C ALA A 2 -71.47 -33.29 -49.16
N GLU A 3 -70.33 -33.64 -48.92
CA GLU A 3 -69.36 -34.67 -49.29
C GLU A 3 -68.20 -34.53 -48.29
N GLY A 4 -67.54 -35.45 -47.79
CA GLY A 4 -66.92 -36.58 -48.39
C GLY A 4 -65.42 -36.43 -48.38
N ASN A 5 -64.85 -37.06 -47.48
CA ASN A 5 -63.70 -37.97 -47.59
C ASN A 5 -62.34 -37.57 -48.19
N ASP A 6 -61.37 -38.15 -47.54
CA ASP A 6 -60.11 -38.63 -48.06
C ASP A 6 -58.86 -37.73 -47.93
N ARG A 7 -58.18 -37.92 -46.81
CA ARG A 7 -56.73 -37.68 -46.71
C ARG A 7 -56.07 -38.51 -45.56
N SER A 8 -56.28 -39.81 -45.61
CA SER A 8 -55.64 -40.69 -44.59
C SER A 8 -54.48 -41.58 -45.10
N LEU A 9 -53.92 -41.28 -46.27
CA LEU A 9 -52.81 -42.08 -46.82
C LEU A 9 -51.45 -41.39 -46.95
N ASP A 10 -51.34 -40.10 -46.57
CA ASP A 10 -50.09 -39.36 -46.74
C ASP A 10 -49.25 -39.22 -45.44
N SER A 11 -49.80 -39.68 -44.31
CA SER A 11 -49.08 -39.60 -43.01
C SER A 11 -48.14 -40.77 -42.69
N ALA A 12 -48.35 -41.93 -43.35
CA ALA A 12 -47.57 -43.15 -43.12
C ALA A 12 -46.25 -43.18 -43.90
N LEU A 13 -46.19 -42.50 -45.06
CA LEU A 13 -44.94 -42.45 -45.86
C LEU A 13 -43.97 -41.40 -45.39
N ARG A 14 -44.43 -40.32 -44.79
CA ARG A 14 -43.56 -39.28 -44.22
C ARG A 14 -42.89 -39.69 -42.89
N ARG A 15 -43.42 -40.69 -42.19
CA ARG A 15 -42.80 -41.20 -40.95
C ARG A 15 -41.68 -42.20 -41.14
N ARG A 16 -41.48 -42.77 -42.33
CA ARG A 16 -40.42 -43.74 -42.59
C ARG A 16 -39.14 -43.19 -43.22
N LEU A 17 -39.14 -41.88 -43.61
CA LEU A 17 -37.96 -41.23 -44.18
C LEU A 17 -37.18 -40.37 -43.18
N LEU A 18 -37.62 -40.34 -41.91
CA LEU A 18 -36.96 -39.54 -40.84
C LEU A 18 -36.28 -40.40 -39.75
N MET A 19 -36.13 -41.70 -39.96
CA MET A 19 -35.39 -42.62 -39.06
C MET A 19 -34.13 -43.17 -39.74
N GLY A 20 -33.22 -42.30 -40.10
CA GLY A 20 -31.98 -42.70 -40.75
C GLY A 20 -30.84 -41.69 -40.64
N LEU A 21 -30.95 -40.68 -39.77
CA LEU A 21 -29.79 -39.85 -39.43
C LEU A 21 -29.35 -40.22 -38.02
N ALA A 22 -28.30 -41.03 -37.95
CA ALA A 22 -27.58 -41.32 -36.73
C ALA A 22 -27.15 -40.00 -36.10
N ALA A 23 -27.69 -39.71 -34.91
CA ALA A 23 -27.21 -38.63 -34.06
C ALA A 23 -25.77 -38.95 -33.65
N VAL A 24 -24.80 -38.39 -34.36
CA VAL A 24 -23.44 -38.23 -33.86
C VAL A 24 -23.58 -37.21 -32.73
N PRO A 25 -23.25 -37.50 -31.47
CA PRO A 25 -23.18 -36.48 -30.43
C PRO A 25 -22.10 -35.52 -30.87
N ALA A 26 -22.48 -34.31 -31.28
CA ALA A 26 -21.57 -33.19 -31.34
C ALA A 26 -21.12 -32.94 -29.90
N ALA A 27 -20.08 -33.63 -29.45
CA ALA A 27 -19.30 -33.22 -28.31
C ALA A 27 -18.81 -31.83 -28.67
N ALA A 28 -19.45 -30.82 -28.09
CA ALA A 28 -18.99 -29.45 -28.13
C ALA A 28 -17.55 -29.48 -27.59
N MET A 29 -16.56 -29.46 -28.49
CA MET A 29 -15.19 -29.12 -28.16
C MET A 29 -15.24 -27.65 -27.77
N LEU A 30 -15.52 -27.36 -26.48
CA LEU A 30 -15.11 -26.10 -25.87
C LEU A 30 -13.61 -25.99 -26.13
N PRO A 31 -13.13 -24.90 -26.71
CA PRO A 31 -11.70 -24.72 -26.86
C PRO A 31 -11.11 -24.81 -25.44
N ARG A 32 -10.43 -25.90 -25.15
CA ARG A 32 -9.50 -25.96 -24.04
C ARG A 32 -8.46 -24.92 -24.41
N PHE A 33 -8.55 -23.74 -23.78
CA PHE A 33 -7.40 -22.87 -23.73
C PHE A 33 -6.28 -23.71 -23.11
N ALA A 34 -5.38 -24.19 -23.95
CA ALA A 34 -4.16 -24.83 -23.50
C ALA A 34 -3.43 -23.76 -22.69
N HIS A 35 -3.52 -23.84 -21.36
CA HIS A 35 -2.59 -23.11 -20.52
C HIS A 35 -1.21 -23.61 -20.95
N ALA A 36 -0.39 -22.71 -21.46
CA ALA A 36 0.99 -23.05 -21.73
C ALA A 36 1.55 -23.70 -20.45
N ALA A 37 2.20 -24.85 -20.60
CA ALA A 37 2.76 -25.55 -19.46
C ALA A 37 3.70 -24.57 -18.72
N ALA A 38 3.60 -24.55 -17.38
CA ALA A 38 4.48 -23.71 -16.57
C ALA A 38 5.95 -24.05 -16.90
N PRO A 39 6.83 -23.05 -17.04
CA PRO A 39 8.23 -23.30 -17.35
C PRO A 39 8.88 -24.12 -16.23
N PRO A 40 9.84 -25.02 -16.52
CA PRO A 40 10.49 -25.84 -15.50
C PRO A 40 11.24 -24.94 -14.49
N THR A 41 11.33 -25.39 -13.23
CA THR A 41 11.95 -24.61 -12.14
C THR A 41 13.39 -24.18 -12.48
N SER A 42 14.18 -25.04 -13.13
CA SER A 42 15.56 -24.72 -13.54
C SER A 42 15.68 -23.56 -14.53
N ALA A 43 14.63 -23.27 -15.28
CA ALA A 43 14.61 -22.13 -16.22
C ALA A 43 14.28 -20.79 -15.53
N VAL A 44 13.52 -20.83 -14.43
CA VAL A 44 13.00 -19.62 -13.78
C VAL A 44 13.65 -19.31 -12.43
N ASN A 45 14.48 -20.22 -11.90
CA ASN A 45 15.20 -20.08 -10.62
C ASN A 45 16.60 -20.68 -10.75
N THR A 46 17.62 -19.80 -10.88
CA THR A 46 19.03 -20.20 -11.00
C THR A 46 19.85 -19.86 -9.73
N THR A 47 19.24 -19.18 -8.77
CA THR A 47 19.90 -18.67 -7.56
C THR A 47 19.56 -19.46 -6.29
N GLY A 48 18.78 -20.54 -6.41
CA GLY A 48 18.49 -21.44 -5.30
C GLY A 48 17.45 -20.91 -4.31
N LEU A 49 16.55 -20.04 -4.77
CA LEU A 49 15.38 -19.57 -4.00
C LEU A 49 14.42 -20.76 -3.74
N ALA A 50 13.55 -20.60 -2.76
CA ALA A 50 12.52 -21.62 -2.44
C ALA A 50 11.38 -21.61 -3.49
N VAL A 51 11.71 -22.13 -4.66
CA VAL A 51 10.81 -22.28 -5.82
C VAL A 51 10.82 -23.73 -6.25
N THR A 52 9.62 -24.32 -6.43
CA THR A 52 9.38 -25.67 -6.98
C THR A 52 8.59 -25.55 -8.28
N ASP A 53 8.19 -26.67 -8.86
CA ASP A 53 7.31 -26.64 -10.05
C ASP A 53 5.89 -26.20 -9.74
N THR A 54 5.48 -26.18 -8.47
CA THR A 54 4.11 -25.86 -8.04
C THR A 54 4.00 -24.69 -7.07
N GLU A 55 5.07 -24.32 -6.38
CA GLU A 55 5.07 -23.31 -5.32
C GLU A 55 6.29 -22.39 -5.41
N VAL A 56 6.09 -21.14 -4.93
CA VAL A 56 7.16 -20.18 -4.64
C VAL A 56 6.94 -19.58 -3.25
N THR A 57 8.00 -19.48 -2.45
CA THR A 57 7.92 -18.95 -1.09
C THR A 57 8.17 -17.43 -1.08
N VAL A 58 7.29 -16.69 -0.40
CA VAL A 58 7.38 -15.24 -0.18
C VAL A 58 7.28 -14.97 1.32
N GLY A 59 8.09 -14.02 1.82
CA GLY A 59 8.05 -13.55 3.20
C GLY A 59 7.06 -12.43 3.41
N ILE A 60 6.43 -12.37 4.59
CA ILE A 60 5.72 -11.19 5.11
C ILE A 60 6.37 -10.82 6.44
N LEU A 61 6.89 -9.58 6.55
CA LEU A 61 7.62 -9.11 7.72
C LEU A 61 7.06 -7.77 8.19
N HIS A 62 6.17 -7.82 9.17
CA HIS A 62 5.54 -6.67 9.82
C HIS A 62 5.51 -6.83 11.33
N SER A 63 5.29 -5.74 12.07
CA SER A 63 5.01 -5.82 13.50
C SER A 63 3.57 -6.30 13.73
N VAL A 64 3.43 -7.52 14.24
CA VAL A 64 2.16 -8.08 14.71
C VAL A 64 1.93 -7.70 16.18
N THR A 65 3.01 -7.44 16.90
CA THR A 65 3.03 -7.02 18.29
C THR A 65 3.77 -5.70 18.50
N GLY A 66 3.56 -5.06 19.66
CA GLY A 66 4.22 -3.80 20.05
C GLY A 66 3.47 -2.55 19.57
N THR A 67 4.14 -1.39 19.68
CA THR A 67 3.54 -0.06 19.48
C THR A 67 3.13 0.24 18.04
N MET A 68 3.73 -0.46 17.07
CA MET A 68 3.44 -0.28 15.63
C MET A 68 2.37 -1.24 15.10
N ALA A 69 1.91 -2.22 15.89
CA ALA A 69 0.91 -3.19 15.45
C ALA A 69 -0.37 -2.54 14.90
N ILE A 70 -0.80 -1.41 15.48
CA ILE A 70 -1.98 -0.65 15.03
C ILE A 70 -1.84 -0.18 13.58
N SER A 71 -0.63 0.17 13.15
CA SER A 71 -0.33 0.67 11.79
C SER A 71 0.04 -0.46 10.81
N GLU A 72 0.48 -1.63 11.29
CA GLU A 72 1.04 -2.69 10.45
C GLU A 72 0.09 -3.88 10.24
N THR A 73 -0.96 -4.01 11.06
CA THR A 73 -1.92 -5.12 10.93
C THR A 73 -2.65 -5.09 9.58
N GLY A 74 -3.11 -3.92 9.15
CA GLY A 74 -3.79 -3.76 7.85
C GLY A 74 -2.88 -4.13 6.67
N ALA A 75 -1.60 -3.75 6.72
CA ALA A 75 -0.64 -4.03 5.66
C ALA A 75 -0.49 -5.54 5.42
N GLN A 76 -0.20 -6.33 6.46
CA GLN A 76 -0.10 -7.78 6.32
C GLN A 76 -1.40 -8.45 5.85
N GLN A 77 -2.55 -7.89 6.23
CA GLN A 77 -3.86 -8.37 5.79
C GLN A 77 -4.06 -8.12 4.29
N ALA A 78 -3.67 -6.96 3.80
CA ALA A 78 -3.77 -6.59 2.39
C ALA A 78 -2.82 -7.42 1.51
N GLU A 79 -1.60 -7.70 1.97
CA GLU A 79 -0.66 -8.60 1.29
C GLU A 79 -1.20 -10.02 1.18
N LYS A 80 -1.80 -10.56 2.24
CA LYS A 80 -2.44 -11.88 2.22
C LYS A 80 -3.63 -11.93 1.27
N LEU A 81 -4.47 -10.89 1.24
CA LEU A 81 -5.57 -10.79 0.28
C LEU A 81 -5.05 -10.80 -1.16
N ALA A 82 -4.05 -9.98 -1.48
CA ALA A 82 -3.45 -9.94 -2.80
C ALA A 82 -2.87 -11.31 -3.21
N ILE A 83 -2.17 -11.98 -2.31
CA ILE A 83 -1.60 -13.31 -2.55
C ILE A 83 -2.69 -14.36 -2.76
N GLU A 84 -3.78 -14.32 -2.00
CA GLU A 84 -4.91 -15.22 -2.20
C GLU A 84 -5.57 -15.03 -3.57
N GLU A 85 -5.80 -13.77 -3.98
CA GLU A 85 -6.33 -13.45 -5.31
C GLU A 85 -5.38 -13.91 -6.44
N ILE A 86 -4.08 -13.67 -6.30
CA ILE A 86 -3.06 -14.14 -7.25
C ILE A 86 -3.07 -15.67 -7.33
N ASN A 87 -3.12 -16.34 -6.19
CA ASN A 87 -3.18 -17.79 -6.13
C ASN A 87 -4.46 -18.34 -6.77
N ALA A 88 -5.60 -17.73 -6.54
CA ALA A 88 -6.87 -18.11 -7.17
C ALA A 88 -6.80 -17.94 -8.70
N ALA A 89 -6.06 -16.94 -9.20
CA ALA A 89 -5.87 -16.67 -10.62
C ALA A 89 -4.78 -17.55 -11.30
N GLY A 90 -4.17 -18.51 -10.59
CA GLY A 90 -3.16 -19.43 -11.16
C GLY A 90 -1.73 -19.19 -10.65
N GLY A 91 -1.52 -18.25 -9.74
CA GLY A 91 -0.22 -17.94 -9.12
C GLY A 91 0.69 -17.11 -10.01
N VAL A 92 2.00 -17.34 -9.90
CA VAL A 92 3.06 -16.64 -10.62
C VAL A 92 3.87 -17.64 -11.44
N LEU A 93 3.94 -17.48 -12.74
CA LEU A 93 4.55 -18.45 -13.67
C LEU A 93 4.05 -19.89 -13.40
N GLY A 94 2.75 -20.05 -13.05
CA GLY A 94 2.11 -21.35 -12.76
C GLY A 94 2.36 -21.89 -11.35
N ARG A 95 2.93 -21.12 -10.44
CA ARG A 95 3.25 -21.51 -9.06
C ARG A 95 2.38 -20.76 -8.07
N LYS A 96 1.85 -21.48 -7.08
CA LYS A 96 1.16 -20.86 -5.94
C LYS A 96 2.17 -20.19 -5.03
N ILE A 97 1.83 -19.03 -4.52
CA ILE A 97 2.65 -18.34 -3.52
C ILE A 97 2.38 -18.96 -2.15
N LYS A 98 3.43 -19.46 -1.52
CA LYS A 98 3.44 -19.89 -0.12
C LYS A 98 3.98 -18.77 0.75
N ILE A 99 3.26 -18.42 1.82
CA ILE A 99 3.63 -17.34 2.74
C ILE A 99 4.41 -17.91 3.92
N ILE A 100 5.51 -17.24 4.28
CA ILE A 100 6.13 -17.32 5.61
C ILE A 100 6.01 -15.94 6.24
N GLN A 101 5.29 -15.88 7.38
CA GLN A 101 5.12 -14.64 8.12
C GLN A 101 6.03 -14.61 9.34
N GLU A 102 6.68 -13.46 9.55
CA GLU A 102 7.50 -13.15 10.72
C GLU A 102 7.01 -11.88 11.42
N ASP A 103 7.12 -11.86 12.74
CA ASP A 103 6.79 -10.69 13.56
C ASP A 103 8.06 -9.88 13.86
N GLY A 104 8.07 -8.62 13.43
CA GLY A 104 9.13 -7.65 13.72
C GLY A 104 9.05 -7.05 15.12
N ALA A 105 7.95 -7.32 15.86
CA ALA A 105 7.73 -6.94 17.26
C ALA A 105 7.97 -5.46 17.59
N SER A 106 7.86 -4.55 16.62
CA SER A 106 8.17 -3.12 16.74
C SER A 106 9.61 -2.85 17.19
N ASP A 107 10.54 -3.79 16.92
CA ASP A 107 11.93 -3.75 17.33
C ASP A 107 12.88 -3.90 16.13
N TRP A 108 13.74 -2.91 15.89
CA TRP A 108 14.56 -2.86 14.67
C TRP A 108 15.56 -4.01 14.54
N PRO A 109 16.30 -4.42 15.61
CA PRO A 109 17.14 -5.61 15.58
C PRO A 109 16.39 -6.88 15.23
N THR A 110 15.17 -7.06 15.77
CA THR A 110 14.29 -8.20 15.45
C THR A 110 13.92 -8.21 13.98
N PHE A 111 13.59 -7.07 13.38
CA PHE A 111 13.37 -6.98 11.93
C PHE A 111 14.56 -7.48 11.12
N ALA A 112 15.78 -7.07 11.47
CA ALA A 112 17.00 -7.50 10.76
C ALA A 112 17.25 -9.02 10.91
N GLU A 113 17.04 -9.58 12.10
CA GLU A 113 17.12 -11.02 12.36
C GLU A 113 16.11 -11.80 11.50
N LYS A 114 14.85 -11.36 11.53
CA LYS A 114 13.77 -12.01 10.76
C LYS A 114 13.97 -11.88 9.25
N ALA A 115 14.44 -10.73 8.76
CA ALA A 115 14.82 -10.56 7.36
C ALA A 115 15.91 -11.56 6.95
N LYS A 116 16.96 -11.70 7.77
CA LYS A 116 18.02 -12.69 7.53
C LYS A 116 17.46 -14.12 7.49
N LYS A 117 16.58 -14.48 8.43
CA LYS A 117 15.91 -15.80 8.43
C LYS A 117 15.16 -16.04 7.13
N LEU A 118 14.32 -15.09 6.70
CA LEU A 118 13.52 -15.21 5.47
C LEU A 118 14.41 -15.37 4.21
N LEU A 119 15.54 -14.66 4.14
CA LEU A 119 16.42 -14.71 2.96
C LEU A 119 17.36 -15.90 2.96
N VAL A 120 17.94 -16.26 4.10
CA VAL A 120 18.99 -17.29 4.18
C VAL A 120 18.43 -18.67 4.46
N ASN A 121 17.54 -18.80 5.44
CA ASN A 121 17.00 -20.09 5.85
C ASN A 121 15.81 -20.48 4.99
N ASP A 122 14.84 -19.55 4.84
CA ASP A 122 13.59 -19.81 4.13
C ASP A 122 13.72 -19.55 2.61
N LYS A 123 14.78 -18.87 2.16
CA LYS A 123 15.11 -18.60 0.76
C LYS A 123 13.95 -17.97 -0.01
N CYS A 124 13.25 -17.03 0.62
CA CYS A 124 12.11 -16.35 0.03
C CYS A 124 12.50 -15.62 -1.26
N ALA A 125 11.67 -15.73 -2.30
CA ALA A 125 11.87 -15.06 -3.58
C ALA A 125 11.63 -13.55 -3.51
N ALA A 126 10.82 -13.12 -2.57
CA ALA A 126 10.61 -11.71 -2.20
C ALA A 126 10.10 -11.65 -0.76
N VAL A 127 10.22 -10.47 -0.15
CA VAL A 127 9.63 -10.15 1.15
C VAL A 127 8.79 -8.88 0.99
N MET A 128 7.57 -8.93 1.52
CA MET A 128 6.67 -7.79 1.67
C MET A 128 6.78 -7.32 3.10
N GLY A 129 6.95 -6.01 3.34
CA GLY A 129 7.00 -5.59 4.73
C GLY A 129 7.82 -4.37 5.08
N CYS A 130 8.07 -4.27 6.37
CA CYS A 130 8.49 -3.09 7.11
C CYS A 130 7.45 -1.97 7.06
N TRP A 131 7.48 -1.12 8.08
CA TRP A 131 6.66 0.09 8.11
C TRP A 131 7.50 1.32 8.42
N THR A 132 8.26 1.31 9.50
CA THR A 132 9.08 2.45 9.87
C THR A 132 10.34 2.55 9.01
N SER A 133 10.82 3.77 8.76
CA SER A 133 12.13 3.97 8.13
C SER A 133 13.26 3.34 8.95
N ALA A 134 13.08 3.24 10.27
CA ALA A 134 14.06 2.58 11.13
C ALA A 134 14.12 1.07 10.90
N SER A 135 12.95 0.38 10.78
CA SER A 135 12.94 -1.05 10.44
C SER A 135 13.49 -1.29 9.03
N ARG A 136 13.09 -0.46 8.03
CA ARG A 136 13.66 -0.56 6.67
C ARG A 136 15.17 -0.41 6.67
N LYS A 137 15.71 0.61 7.34
CA LYS A 137 17.17 0.82 7.42
C LYS A 137 17.91 -0.28 8.18
N ALA A 138 17.26 -0.94 9.13
CA ALA A 138 17.82 -2.10 9.80
C ALA A 138 17.90 -3.34 8.88
N VAL A 139 16.89 -3.55 8.02
CA VAL A 139 16.87 -4.70 7.10
C VAL A 139 17.62 -4.45 5.80
N LEU A 140 17.78 -3.20 5.35
CA LEU A 140 18.37 -2.87 4.06
C LEU A 140 19.77 -3.52 3.86
N PRO A 141 20.72 -3.43 4.80
CA PRO A 141 22.01 -4.10 4.66
C PRO A 141 21.89 -5.62 4.51
N VAL A 142 20.89 -6.23 5.14
CA VAL A 142 20.61 -7.67 5.04
C VAL A 142 20.13 -8.02 3.62
N PHE A 143 19.20 -7.23 3.08
CA PHE A 143 18.70 -7.42 1.71
C PHE A 143 19.80 -7.22 0.67
N GLU A 144 20.66 -6.22 0.84
CA GLU A 144 21.78 -5.98 -0.07
C GLU A 144 22.86 -7.08 0.04
N GLN A 145 23.19 -7.51 1.25
CA GLN A 145 24.20 -8.57 1.48
C GLN A 145 23.77 -9.92 0.90
N TYR A 146 22.50 -10.30 1.07
CA TYR A 146 21.98 -11.59 0.63
C TYR A 146 21.22 -11.52 -0.70
N ASN A 147 21.29 -10.37 -1.38
CA ASN A 147 20.60 -10.11 -2.64
C ASN A 147 19.12 -10.50 -2.61
N GLY A 148 18.40 -10.05 -1.56
CA GLY A 148 16.95 -10.21 -1.43
C GLY A 148 16.19 -9.10 -2.14
N MET A 149 14.87 -9.26 -2.31
CA MET A 149 13.98 -8.23 -2.84
C MET A 149 12.92 -7.87 -1.79
N LEU A 150 12.88 -6.61 -1.39
CA LEU A 150 11.89 -6.04 -0.47
C LEU A 150 10.86 -5.20 -1.23
N TYR A 151 9.57 -5.39 -0.93
CA TYR A 151 8.49 -4.48 -1.31
C TYR A 151 8.05 -3.71 -0.08
N TYR A 152 8.43 -2.42 -0.02
CA TYR A 152 8.25 -1.54 1.14
C TYR A 152 7.03 -0.63 0.93
N PRO A 153 5.95 -0.76 1.75
CA PRO A 153 4.67 -0.11 1.46
C PRO A 153 4.53 1.31 2.01
N THR A 154 5.40 1.75 2.93
CA THR A 154 5.16 2.97 3.69
C THR A 154 5.72 4.19 3.00
N PHE A 155 5.02 5.32 3.10
CA PHE A 155 5.56 6.63 2.79
C PHE A 155 6.82 6.90 3.63
N TYR A 156 7.76 7.70 3.10
CA TYR A 156 9.01 7.93 3.80
C TYR A 156 9.73 9.22 3.36
N GLU A 157 10.82 9.55 4.03
CA GLU A 157 11.59 10.79 3.85
C GLU A 157 12.37 10.90 2.54
N GLY A 158 12.40 9.86 1.71
CA GLY A 158 13.33 9.80 0.58
C GLY A 158 14.78 9.61 1.02
N LEU A 159 15.73 10.18 0.28
CA LEU A 159 17.19 10.11 0.52
C LEU A 159 17.74 8.69 0.57
N GLU A 160 17.10 7.79 -0.15
CA GLU A 160 17.49 6.38 -0.27
C GLU A 160 17.05 5.83 -1.63
N GLU A 161 17.89 4.99 -2.21
CA GLU A 161 17.61 4.19 -3.39
C GLU A 161 18.40 2.89 -3.30
N SER A 162 17.74 1.75 -3.54
CA SER A 162 18.40 0.44 -3.56
C SER A 162 17.80 -0.43 -4.65
N LYS A 163 18.64 -1.18 -5.37
CA LYS A 163 18.16 -2.18 -6.34
C LYS A 163 17.36 -3.31 -5.69
N ASN A 164 17.53 -3.48 -4.39
CA ASN A 164 16.89 -4.54 -3.60
C ASN A 164 15.57 -4.14 -2.97
N VAL A 165 15.09 -2.90 -3.22
CA VAL A 165 13.84 -2.39 -2.65
C VAL A 165 12.96 -1.79 -3.72
N ILE A 166 11.69 -2.18 -3.74
CA ILE A 166 10.61 -1.48 -4.46
C ILE A 166 9.81 -0.70 -3.43
N TYR A 167 9.81 0.62 -3.56
CA TYR A 167 9.13 1.55 -2.65
C TYR A 167 7.71 1.79 -3.18
N THR A 168 6.71 1.16 -2.57
CA THR A 168 5.31 1.33 -3.01
C THR A 168 4.58 2.46 -2.28
N GLY A 169 5.16 3.01 -1.21
CA GLY A 169 4.73 4.26 -0.58
C GLY A 169 5.29 5.52 -1.27
N GLN A 170 4.79 6.68 -0.88
CA GLN A 170 5.27 7.98 -1.38
C GLN A 170 6.59 8.39 -0.71
N GLU A 171 7.40 9.16 -1.44
CA GLU A 171 8.59 9.80 -0.87
C GLU A 171 8.34 11.31 -0.60
N ALA A 172 9.36 12.01 -0.12
CA ALA A 172 9.22 13.38 0.38
C ALA A 172 8.61 14.38 -0.60
N THR A 173 8.92 14.28 -1.92
CA THR A 173 8.39 15.24 -2.91
C THR A 173 6.91 15.01 -3.19
N GLN A 174 6.48 13.77 -3.10
CA GLN A 174 5.10 13.37 -3.34
C GLN A 174 4.19 13.61 -2.12
N GLN A 175 4.73 13.62 -0.91
CA GLN A 175 3.94 13.76 0.31
C GLN A 175 4.31 15.01 1.13
N ILE A 176 5.55 15.11 1.62
CA ILE A 176 5.96 16.17 2.56
C ILE A 176 5.87 17.53 1.91
N LEU A 177 6.55 17.71 0.77
CA LEU A 177 6.56 18.99 0.07
C LEU A 177 5.18 19.35 -0.47
N ALA A 178 4.48 18.39 -1.05
CA ALA A 178 3.13 18.60 -1.58
C ALA A 178 2.12 19.00 -0.49
N SER A 179 2.22 18.43 0.72
CA SER A 179 1.36 18.80 1.85
C SER A 179 1.60 20.23 2.32
N LEU A 180 2.87 20.66 2.39
CA LEU A 180 3.26 22.00 2.80
C LEU A 180 2.85 23.05 1.76
N ASP A 181 3.04 22.77 0.47
CA ASP A 181 2.58 23.63 -0.62
C ASP A 181 1.05 23.81 -0.57
N TRP A 182 0.33 22.72 -0.33
CA TRP A 182 -1.13 22.76 -0.24
C TRP A 182 -1.61 23.62 0.95
N VAL A 183 -1.07 23.43 2.16
CA VAL A 183 -1.51 24.24 3.32
C VAL A 183 -1.07 25.68 3.19
N ALA A 184 0.10 25.97 2.61
CA ALA A 184 0.54 27.33 2.37
C ALA A 184 -0.40 28.07 1.41
N LYS A 185 -0.82 27.39 0.33
CA LYS A 185 -1.71 27.96 -0.69
C LYS A 185 -3.16 28.05 -0.23
N GLU A 186 -3.73 26.94 0.25
CA GLU A 186 -5.16 26.83 0.53
C GLU A 186 -5.56 27.37 1.91
N LYS A 187 -4.61 27.55 2.82
CA LYS A 187 -4.83 28.04 4.19
C LYS A 187 -4.05 29.32 4.50
N ASP A 188 -3.38 29.91 3.51
CA ASP A 188 -2.47 31.07 3.69
C ASP A 188 -1.51 30.89 4.90
N ALA A 189 -0.99 29.67 5.05
CA ALA A 189 -0.22 29.26 6.21
C ALA A 189 1.22 29.79 6.11
N LYS A 190 1.68 30.51 7.16
CA LYS A 190 3.03 31.10 7.25
C LYS A 190 3.79 30.71 8.51
N SER A 191 3.14 30.09 9.49
CA SER A 191 3.77 29.63 10.71
C SER A 191 3.38 28.20 11.04
N PHE A 192 4.39 27.40 11.39
CA PHE A 192 4.26 25.94 11.56
C PHE A 192 4.83 25.52 12.91
N PHE A 193 4.16 24.60 13.58
CA PHE A 193 4.68 23.87 14.73
C PHE A 193 4.82 22.41 14.34
N PHE A 194 6.05 21.87 14.41
CA PHE A 194 6.35 20.48 14.06
C PHE A 194 6.32 19.61 15.31
N ILE A 195 5.66 18.45 15.22
CA ILE A 195 5.62 17.46 16.29
C ILE A 195 5.73 16.06 15.71
N GLY A 196 6.73 15.29 16.15
CA GLY A 196 7.01 13.96 15.57
C GLY A 196 7.41 12.92 16.61
N SER A 197 7.41 11.68 16.16
CA SER A 197 8.06 10.60 16.90
C SER A 197 9.57 10.70 16.80
N ASP A 198 10.29 10.28 17.85
CA ASP A 198 11.74 10.45 17.94
C ASP A 198 12.50 9.28 17.29
N TYR A 199 12.53 9.29 15.95
CA TYR A 199 13.37 8.39 15.18
C TYR A 199 13.69 9.01 13.79
N ILE A 200 14.37 8.26 12.92
CA ILE A 200 14.98 8.82 11.71
C ILE A 200 13.95 9.47 10.76
N TRP A 201 12.77 8.87 10.54
CA TRP A 201 11.80 9.40 9.59
C TRP A 201 11.26 10.78 9.98
N PRO A 202 10.69 11.02 11.20
CA PRO A 202 10.20 12.34 11.55
C PRO A 202 11.31 13.39 11.60
N ARG A 203 12.48 13.04 12.13
CA ARG A 203 13.61 13.99 12.18
C ARG A 203 14.10 14.41 10.80
N THR A 204 14.17 13.47 9.85
CA THR A 204 14.58 13.79 8.48
C THR A 204 13.47 14.52 7.72
N SER A 205 12.21 14.06 7.87
CA SER A 205 11.04 14.71 7.28
C SER A 205 10.90 16.16 7.72
N ASN A 206 11.05 16.42 9.01
CA ASN A 206 10.97 17.77 9.55
C ASN A 206 12.17 18.66 9.17
N LYS A 207 13.36 18.09 8.98
CA LYS A 207 14.50 18.80 8.38
C LYS A 207 14.20 19.24 6.94
N ILE A 208 13.61 18.36 6.13
CA ILE A 208 13.15 18.65 4.76
C ILE A 208 12.04 19.71 4.80
N ALA A 209 11.02 19.48 5.63
CA ALA A 209 9.89 20.38 5.80
C ALA A 209 10.32 21.79 6.24
N ARG A 210 11.23 21.91 7.20
CA ARG A 210 11.79 23.21 7.65
C ARG A 210 12.47 23.94 6.52
N LYS A 211 13.37 23.27 5.76
CA LYS A 211 14.02 23.89 4.60
C LYS A 211 12.98 24.41 3.59
N HIS A 212 11.91 23.66 3.35
CA HIS A 212 10.84 24.08 2.44
C HIS A 212 10.06 25.28 2.96
N VAL A 213 9.62 25.22 4.20
CA VAL A 213 8.88 26.32 4.86
C VAL A 213 9.70 27.61 4.85
N GLU A 214 10.96 27.56 5.24
CA GLU A 214 11.79 28.78 5.41
C GLU A 214 12.31 29.30 4.05
N ASN A 215 12.78 28.42 3.17
CA ASN A 215 13.45 28.82 1.94
C ASN A 215 12.52 28.96 0.72
N VAL A 216 11.46 28.18 0.64
CA VAL A 216 10.52 28.20 -0.50
C VAL A 216 9.25 28.97 -0.15
N LEU A 217 8.56 28.59 0.92
CA LEU A 217 7.28 29.19 1.29
C LEU A 217 7.45 30.54 2.02
N LYS A 218 8.68 30.90 2.42
CA LYS A 218 8.98 32.13 3.19
C LYS A 218 8.19 32.21 4.50
N GLY A 219 7.85 31.06 5.07
CA GLY A 219 7.22 30.91 6.36
C GLY A 219 8.25 30.76 7.49
N LYS A 220 7.76 30.41 8.67
CA LYS A 220 8.61 30.14 9.85
C LYS A 220 8.14 28.92 10.63
N VAL A 221 9.08 28.17 11.19
CA VAL A 221 8.82 27.10 12.15
C VAL A 221 8.94 27.71 13.56
N VAL A 222 7.81 27.77 14.28
CA VAL A 222 7.71 28.42 15.60
C VAL A 222 7.90 27.47 16.77
N GLY A 223 8.01 26.16 16.50
CA GLY A 223 8.32 25.11 17.46
C GLY A 223 8.54 23.77 16.75
N GLU A 224 9.32 22.92 17.39
CA GLU A 224 9.62 21.57 16.90
C GLU A 224 9.94 20.68 18.09
N GLU A 225 9.19 19.59 18.24
CA GLU A 225 9.37 18.65 19.35
C GLU A 225 9.20 17.19 18.89
N TYR A 226 9.93 16.29 19.57
CA TYR A 226 9.94 14.87 19.29
C TYR A 226 9.72 14.04 20.54
N PHE A 227 9.02 12.92 20.39
CA PHE A 227 8.64 12.04 21.49
C PHE A 227 8.98 10.56 21.14
N PRO A 228 9.46 9.78 22.11
CA PRO A 228 9.70 8.37 21.89
C PRO A 228 8.47 7.64 21.35
N LEU A 229 8.67 6.56 20.60
CA LEU A 229 7.58 5.67 20.20
C LEU A 229 6.84 5.13 21.43
N GLY A 230 5.52 5.11 21.37
CA GLY A 230 4.68 4.71 22.51
C GLY A 230 4.48 5.80 23.57
N HIS A 231 4.96 7.03 23.34
CA HIS A 231 4.74 8.16 24.26
C HIS A 231 3.27 8.50 24.40
N THR A 232 2.83 8.81 25.63
CA THR A 232 1.42 9.05 25.94
C THR A 232 1.14 10.38 26.66
N GLN A 233 2.15 11.26 26.87
CA GLN A 233 2.02 12.49 27.68
C GLN A 233 2.33 13.74 26.84
N PHE A 234 1.34 14.31 26.16
CA PHE A 234 1.51 15.42 25.23
C PHE A 234 1.09 16.78 25.80
N ASN A 235 0.66 16.90 27.06
CA ASN A 235 0.14 18.13 27.64
C ASN A 235 1.14 19.29 27.56
N SER A 236 2.45 19.04 27.77
CA SER A 236 3.49 20.08 27.69
C SER A 236 3.58 20.72 26.32
N VAL A 237 3.69 19.89 25.26
CA VAL A 237 3.78 20.38 23.88
C VAL A 237 2.47 21.03 23.42
N ILE A 238 1.32 20.51 23.86
CA ILE A 238 0.01 21.10 23.55
C ILE A 238 -0.09 22.52 24.16
N ASN A 239 0.42 22.72 25.37
CA ASN A 239 0.48 24.08 25.96
C ASN A 239 1.41 25.01 25.16
N LYS A 240 2.56 24.52 24.66
CA LYS A 240 3.44 25.30 23.77
C LYS A 240 2.74 25.68 22.47
N ILE A 241 2.01 24.75 21.85
CA ILE A 241 1.19 25.02 20.65
C ILE A 241 0.17 26.12 20.93
N LYS A 242 -0.53 26.06 22.07
CA LYS A 242 -1.49 27.12 22.48
C LYS A 242 -0.84 28.49 22.70
N LEU A 243 0.39 28.54 23.19
CA LEU A 243 1.14 29.77 23.41
C LEU A 243 1.68 30.36 22.10
N THR A 244 2.22 29.52 21.22
CA THR A 244 2.83 29.94 19.94
C THR A 244 1.82 30.27 18.87
N LYS A 245 0.62 29.71 18.94
CA LYS A 245 -0.52 29.88 18.00
C LYS A 245 -0.08 29.77 16.53
N PRO A 246 0.49 28.60 16.12
CA PRO A 246 0.91 28.39 14.74
C PRO A 246 -0.30 28.41 13.80
N ASN A 247 -0.11 28.80 12.53
CA ASN A 247 -1.16 28.59 11.53
C ASN A 247 -1.42 27.09 11.32
N VAL A 248 -0.37 26.27 11.34
CA VAL A 248 -0.44 24.82 11.11
C VAL A 248 0.30 24.07 12.22
N ILE A 249 -0.38 23.06 12.78
CA ILE A 249 0.28 21.96 13.48
C ILE A 249 0.60 20.91 12.41
N PHE A 250 1.88 20.68 12.17
CA PHE A 250 2.37 19.66 11.24
C PHE A 250 2.86 18.46 12.04
N THR A 251 2.27 17.28 11.82
CA THR A 251 2.55 16.12 12.67
C THR A 251 2.94 14.89 11.88
N ASP A 252 3.99 14.24 12.35
CA ASP A 252 4.52 12.95 11.96
C ASP A 252 4.74 12.01 13.19
N VAL A 253 3.84 12.13 14.17
CA VAL A 253 3.68 11.16 15.26
C VAL A 253 3.10 9.87 14.70
N VAL A 254 3.63 8.69 15.10
CA VAL A 254 3.24 7.39 14.56
C VAL A 254 2.75 6.41 15.62
N GLY A 255 2.06 5.37 15.16
CA GLY A 255 1.63 4.24 15.97
C GLY A 255 0.68 4.62 17.11
N GLY A 256 0.72 3.87 18.19
CA GLY A 256 -0.17 4.06 19.34
C GLY A 256 -0.08 5.43 20.04
N SER A 257 1.02 6.18 19.85
CA SER A 257 1.17 7.54 20.38
C SER A 257 0.12 8.51 19.83
N ASN A 258 -0.37 8.29 18.61
CA ASN A 258 -1.43 9.09 17.99
C ASN A 258 -2.72 9.08 18.83
N VAL A 259 -3.07 7.95 19.42
CA VAL A 259 -4.28 7.83 20.24
C VAL A 259 -4.26 8.82 21.41
N ALA A 260 -3.13 8.90 22.12
CA ALA A 260 -2.98 9.83 23.24
C ALA A 260 -2.88 11.29 22.76
N PHE A 261 -2.15 11.55 21.69
CA PHE A 261 -1.93 12.89 21.14
C PHE A 261 -3.25 13.57 20.76
N TYR A 262 -4.06 12.94 19.89
CA TYR A 262 -5.31 13.52 19.41
C TYR A 262 -6.37 13.67 20.52
N LYS A 263 -6.49 12.68 21.43
CA LYS A 263 -7.39 12.78 22.59
C LYS A 263 -7.01 13.95 23.49
N GLN A 264 -5.71 14.17 23.74
CA GLN A 264 -5.24 15.29 24.56
C GLN A 264 -5.35 16.63 23.85
N LEU A 265 -5.17 16.71 22.53
CA LEU A 265 -5.46 17.92 21.74
C LEU A 265 -6.91 18.36 21.93
N LYS A 266 -7.85 17.44 21.76
CA LYS A 266 -9.29 17.70 21.94
C LYS A 266 -9.61 18.10 23.38
N ALA A 267 -9.10 17.35 24.36
CA ALA A 267 -9.30 17.64 25.78
C ALA A 267 -8.76 19.01 26.19
N ALA A 268 -7.68 19.48 25.56
CA ALA A 268 -7.11 20.82 25.76
C ALA A 268 -7.89 21.95 25.06
N GLY A 269 -8.99 21.61 24.36
CA GLY A 269 -9.85 22.56 23.65
C GLY A 269 -9.30 23.07 22.32
N ILE A 270 -8.36 22.33 21.69
CA ILE A 270 -7.92 22.63 20.32
C ILE A 270 -8.99 22.08 19.36
N ASP A 271 -9.69 22.99 18.70
CA ASP A 271 -10.75 22.72 17.73
C ASP A 271 -10.14 22.64 16.33
N LEU A 272 -10.01 21.43 15.80
CA LEU A 272 -9.41 21.18 14.48
C LEU A 272 -10.29 21.65 13.30
N SER A 273 -11.50 22.11 13.57
CA SER A 273 -12.29 22.84 12.55
C SER A 273 -11.78 24.28 12.32
N LYS A 274 -11.02 24.82 13.29
CA LYS A 274 -10.47 26.17 13.28
C LYS A 274 -8.95 26.21 13.25
N GLN A 275 -8.28 25.31 14.00
CA GLN A 275 -6.84 25.12 13.99
C GLN A 275 -6.47 24.14 12.87
N VAL A 276 -5.74 24.58 11.85
CA VAL A 276 -5.24 23.70 10.82
C VAL A 276 -4.23 22.73 11.44
N LEU A 277 -4.50 21.45 11.26
CA LEU A 277 -3.57 20.36 11.54
C LEU A 277 -3.38 19.56 10.24
N MET A 278 -2.13 19.40 9.82
CA MET A 278 -1.74 18.54 8.71
C MET A 278 -0.94 17.36 9.26
N THR A 279 -1.43 16.16 9.03
CA THR A 279 -0.69 14.93 9.32
C THR A 279 -0.16 14.29 8.04
N ILE A 280 1.02 13.69 8.14
CA ILE A 280 1.62 12.85 7.10
C ILE A 280 1.80 11.40 7.59
N SER A 281 1.11 11.01 8.66
CA SER A 281 1.28 9.72 9.34
C SER A 281 -0.01 9.05 9.81
N VAL A 282 -1.16 9.72 9.70
CA VAL A 282 -2.45 9.17 10.16
C VAL A 282 -3.34 8.88 8.96
N THR A 283 -3.82 7.66 8.92
CA THR A 283 -4.74 7.13 7.93
C THR A 283 -5.98 6.57 8.63
N GLU A 284 -6.87 5.93 7.91
CA GLU A 284 -8.05 5.26 8.49
C GLU A 284 -7.66 4.20 9.53
N ASP A 285 -6.50 3.53 9.35
CA ASP A 285 -6.02 2.50 10.27
C ASP A 285 -5.75 3.08 11.68
N GLU A 286 -5.12 4.24 11.78
CA GLU A 286 -4.87 4.91 13.06
C GLU A 286 -6.13 5.55 13.64
N ILE A 287 -7.04 6.05 12.79
CA ILE A 287 -8.28 6.69 13.25
C ILE A 287 -9.19 5.69 13.97
N ASP A 288 -9.16 4.41 13.61
CA ASP A 288 -9.91 3.38 14.31
C ASP A 288 -9.56 3.34 15.81
N GLY A 289 -8.28 3.50 16.14
CA GLY A 289 -7.82 3.58 17.55
C GLY A 289 -7.96 4.97 18.17
N ILE A 290 -7.81 6.04 17.39
CA ILE A 290 -7.94 7.44 17.86
C ILE A 290 -9.38 7.77 18.23
N GLY A 291 -10.34 7.31 17.43
CA GLY A 291 -11.72 7.74 17.38
C GLY A 291 -11.92 8.94 16.45
N GLY A 292 -12.79 8.80 15.45
CA GLY A 292 -13.00 9.84 14.43
C GLY A 292 -13.33 11.22 15.00
N GLU A 293 -14.08 11.26 16.10
CA GLU A 293 -14.45 12.50 16.80
C GLU A 293 -13.26 13.26 17.42
N ASN A 294 -12.12 12.59 17.63
CA ASN A 294 -10.91 13.22 18.20
C ASN A 294 -10.02 13.85 17.14
N ILE A 295 -10.14 13.47 15.88
CA ILE A 295 -9.33 13.94 14.76
C ILE A 295 -10.15 14.71 13.72
N ALA A 296 -11.47 14.69 13.81
CA ALA A 296 -12.36 15.35 12.84
C ALA A 296 -11.95 16.81 12.57
N GLY A 297 -11.80 17.16 11.28
CA GLY A 297 -11.33 18.46 10.84
C GLY A 297 -9.84 18.54 10.51
N ALA A 298 -9.02 17.61 10.97
CA ALA A 298 -7.62 17.49 10.57
C ALA A 298 -7.50 17.13 9.08
N TYR A 299 -6.38 17.53 8.47
CA TYR A 299 -6.02 17.17 7.11
C TYR A 299 -4.92 16.09 7.12
N ALA A 300 -5.00 15.16 6.18
CA ALA A 300 -3.94 14.18 5.92
C ALA A 300 -3.49 14.27 4.46
N CYS A 301 -2.20 14.12 4.21
CA CYS A 301 -1.65 14.07 2.86
C CYS A 301 -1.16 12.65 2.56
N MET A 302 -1.83 11.96 1.63
CA MET A 302 -1.63 10.56 1.27
C MET A 302 -1.86 10.35 -0.23
N LYS A 303 -1.51 9.19 -0.75
CA LYS A 303 -1.88 8.79 -2.12
C LYS A 303 -3.23 8.09 -2.21
N TYR A 304 -3.69 7.53 -1.10
CA TYR A 304 -4.93 6.76 -1.03
C TYR A 304 -5.76 7.13 0.19
N PHE A 305 -7.08 7.09 0.03
CA PHE A 305 -8.09 7.10 1.08
C PHE A 305 -9.15 6.05 0.74
N GLN A 306 -9.66 5.34 1.74
CA GLN A 306 -10.70 4.31 1.55
C GLN A 306 -11.94 4.87 0.82
N SER A 307 -12.21 6.14 0.99
CA SER A 307 -13.35 6.85 0.40
C SER A 307 -13.24 7.12 -1.10
N LEU A 308 -12.12 6.78 -1.76
CA LEU A 308 -11.94 6.98 -3.21
C LEU A 308 -13.02 6.25 -4.03
N LYS A 309 -13.55 6.96 -5.04
CA LYS A 309 -14.61 6.45 -5.92
C LYS A 309 -14.02 6.02 -7.26
N ASN A 310 -13.64 4.76 -7.37
CA ASN A 310 -13.29 4.11 -8.62
C ASN A 310 -13.53 2.59 -8.51
N PRO A 311 -13.75 1.88 -9.63
CA PRO A 311 -14.11 0.45 -9.62
C PRO A 311 -13.04 -0.46 -8.97
N ASN A 312 -11.75 -0.12 -9.07
CA ASN A 312 -10.68 -0.90 -8.46
C ASN A 312 -10.76 -0.82 -6.93
N ASN A 313 -10.97 0.39 -6.40
CA ASN A 313 -11.11 0.59 -4.96
C ASN A 313 -12.36 -0.09 -4.41
N GLU A 314 -13.49 0.05 -5.09
CA GLU A 314 -14.73 -0.59 -4.67
C GLU A 314 -14.58 -2.11 -4.57
N LYS A 315 -13.93 -2.73 -5.56
CA LYS A 315 -13.60 -4.16 -5.56
C LYS A 315 -12.67 -4.54 -4.42
N PHE A 316 -11.59 -3.77 -4.21
CA PHE A 316 -10.61 -4.01 -3.17
C PHE A 316 -11.22 -3.90 -1.76
N VAL A 317 -11.96 -2.82 -1.48
CA VAL A 317 -12.64 -2.61 -0.20
C VAL A 317 -13.64 -3.73 0.09
N ALA A 318 -14.42 -4.15 -0.90
CA ALA A 318 -15.36 -5.26 -0.74
C ALA A 318 -14.65 -6.59 -0.46
N ALA A 319 -13.56 -6.89 -1.17
CA ALA A 319 -12.77 -8.12 -0.96
C ALA A 319 -12.09 -8.12 0.41
N PHE A 320 -11.50 -6.99 0.81
CA PHE A 320 -10.82 -6.84 2.10
C PHE A 320 -11.80 -7.04 3.26
N LYS A 321 -12.94 -6.37 3.22
CA LYS A 321 -13.99 -6.51 4.24
C LYS A 321 -14.59 -7.90 4.29
N LYS A 322 -14.78 -8.55 3.15
CA LYS A 322 -15.24 -9.94 3.09
C LYS A 322 -14.27 -10.89 3.78
N MET A 323 -12.96 -10.67 3.64
CA MET A 323 -11.93 -11.54 4.22
C MET A 323 -11.69 -11.28 5.71
N TRP A 324 -11.69 -10.01 6.12
CA TRP A 324 -11.24 -9.58 7.44
C TRP A 324 -12.36 -9.03 8.35
N GLY A 325 -13.55 -8.80 7.81
CA GLY A 325 -14.74 -8.34 8.53
C GLY A 325 -15.22 -6.96 8.09
N GLU A 326 -16.53 -6.74 8.16
CA GLU A 326 -17.19 -5.51 7.68
C GLU A 326 -16.73 -4.22 8.39
N LYS A 327 -16.25 -4.34 9.63
CA LYS A 327 -15.78 -3.19 10.43
C LYS A 327 -14.33 -2.79 10.15
N THR A 328 -13.58 -3.58 9.37
CA THR A 328 -12.19 -3.26 9.07
C THR A 328 -12.10 -1.99 8.24
N VAL A 329 -11.07 -1.21 8.50
CA VAL A 329 -10.73 0.01 7.76
C VAL A 329 -9.48 -0.21 6.92
N ILE A 330 -9.24 0.66 5.96
CA ILE A 330 -8.14 0.52 5.01
C ILE A 330 -7.46 1.88 4.85
N GLY A 331 -6.27 2.00 5.39
CA GLY A 331 -5.44 3.19 5.23
C GLY A 331 -4.52 3.12 4.01
N ASP A 332 -3.76 4.18 3.82
CA ASP A 332 -2.83 4.36 2.70
C ASP A 332 -1.78 3.25 2.64
N VAL A 333 -1.13 2.91 3.77
CA VAL A 333 -0.10 1.88 3.82
C VAL A 333 -0.68 0.49 3.60
N THR A 334 -1.88 0.23 4.12
CA THR A 334 -2.62 -1.02 3.87
C THR A 334 -2.88 -1.21 2.37
N GLN A 335 -3.31 -0.15 1.67
CA GLN A 335 -3.50 -0.19 0.22
C GLN A 335 -2.17 -0.34 -0.53
N ALA A 336 -1.12 0.36 -0.10
CA ALA A 336 0.21 0.26 -0.73
C ALA A 336 0.83 -1.13 -0.57
N ALA A 337 0.55 -1.81 0.54
CA ALA A 337 0.94 -3.19 0.79
C ALA A 337 0.26 -4.18 -0.18
N TYR A 338 -1.03 -3.96 -0.49
CA TYR A 338 -1.73 -4.73 -1.51
C TYR A 338 -1.06 -4.67 -2.88
N LEU A 339 -0.38 -3.57 -3.22
CA LEU A 339 0.33 -3.42 -4.50
C LEU A 339 1.56 -4.34 -4.58
N GLY A 340 2.27 -4.57 -3.47
CA GLY A 340 3.53 -5.30 -3.44
C GLY A 340 3.48 -6.65 -4.15
N PRO A 341 2.60 -7.60 -3.76
CA PRO A 341 2.48 -8.90 -4.40
C PRO A 341 2.11 -8.83 -5.88
N TYR A 342 1.25 -7.89 -6.28
CA TYR A 342 0.88 -7.70 -7.69
C TYR A 342 2.03 -7.15 -8.53
N LEU A 343 2.74 -6.15 -8.04
CA LEU A 343 3.91 -5.59 -8.73
C LEU A 343 5.01 -6.63 -8.85
N TRP A 344 5.26 -7.41 -7.79
CA TRP A 344 6.19 -8.54 -7.82
C TRP A 344 5.79 -9.57 -8.87
N LYS A 345 4.53 -10.01 -8.87
CA LYS A 345 4.01 -10.95 -9.88
C LYS A 345 4.25 -10.45 -11.30
N LEU A 346 3.83 -9.22 -11.60
CA LEU A 346 3.97 -8.62 -12.93
C LEU A 346 5.44 -8.50 -13.35
N THR A 347 6.32 -8.19 -12.40
CA THR A 347 7.76 -8.08 -12.65
C THR A 347 8.40 -9.45 -12.92
N VAL A 348 8.06 -10.47 -12.12
CA VAL A 348 8.51 -11.85 -12.31
C VAL A 348 8.07 -12.40 -13.66
N GLU A 349 6.82 -12.16 -14.04
CA GLU A 349 6.27 -12.59 -15.33
C GLU A 349 6.97 -11.91 -16.51
N LYS A 350 7.26 -10.59 -16.40
CA LYS A 350 8.06 -9.85 -17.40
C LYS A 350 9.50 -10.35 -17.48
N ALA A 351 10.11 -10.65 -16.32
CA ALA A 351 11.46 -11.19 -16.23
C ALA A 351 11.57 -12.64 -16.72
N GLY A 352 10.47 -13.39 -16.69
CA GLY A 352 10.46 -14.83 -16.91
C GLY A 352 11.29 -15.60 -15.86
N SER A 353 11.49 -15.03 -14.67
CA SER A 353 12.39 -15.57 -13.65
C SER A 353 12.04 -15.05 -12.26
N PHE A 354 12.34 -15.86 -11.23
CA PHE A 354 12.30 -15.45 -9.82
C PHE A 354 13.63 -14.89 -9.33
N ASP A 355 14.72 -15.03 -10.09
CA ASP A 355 16.05 -14.54 -9.73
C ASP A 355 16.04 -13.02 -9.49
N VAL A 356 16.46 -12.58 -8.30
CA VAL A 356 16.32 -11.20 -7.83
C VAL A 356 16.91 -10.17 -8.78
N ASP A 357 18.11 -10.42 -9.35
CA ASP A 357 18.73 -9.47 -10.29
C ASP A 357 17.92 -9.30 -11.58
N LYS A 358 17.29 -10.37 -12.07
CA LYS A 358 16.42 -10.32 -13.25
C LYS A 358 15.10 -9.61 -12.93
N VAL A 359 14.55 -9.85 -11.74
CA VAL A 359 13.35 -9.17 -11.25
C VAL A 359 13.64 -7.68 -11.09
N ALA A 360 14.74 -7.29 -10.42
CA ALA A 360 15.14 -5.90 -10.27
C ALA A 360 15.30 -5.18 -11.62
N ALA A 361 16.02 -5.80 -12.56
CA ALA A 361 16.23 -5.25 -13.89
C ALA A 361 14.94 -5.10 -14.72
N ALA A 362 13.94 -5.96 -14.50
CA ALA A 362 12.67 -5.92 -15.21
C ALA A 362 11.64 -4.96 -14.59
N SER A 363 11.87 -4.46 -13.36
CA SER A 363 10.89 -3.71 -12.58
C SER A 363 10.50 -2.36 -13.21
N ALA A 364 11.45 -1.64 -13.78
CA ALA A 364 11.21 -0.33 -14.39
C ALA A 364 10.13 -0.40 -15.48
N GLY A 365 9.13 0.51 -15.37
CA GLY A 365 8.02 0.60 -16.31
C GLY A 365 6.92 -0.45 -16.11
N ILE A 366 6.98 -1.29 -15.07
CA ILE A 366 5.85 -2.16 -14.70
C ILE A 366 4.67 -1.29 -14.30
N GLU A 367 3.51 -1.59 -14.87
CA GLU A 367 2.25 -0.90 -14.65
C GLU A 367 1.25 -1.82 -13.94
N PHE A 368 0.55 -1.30 -12.95
CA PHE A 368 -0.58 -2.00 -12.35
C PHE A 368 -1.85 -1.15 -12.46
N LYS A 369 -2.67 -1.46 -13.45
CA LYS A 369 -3.94 -0.76 -13.74
C LYS A 369 -5.06 -1.13 -12.77
N GLY A 370 -4.91 -2.21 -12.02
CA GLY A 370 -5.85 -2.68 -10.99
C GLY A 370 -5.63 -2.08 -9.61
N ALA A 371 -4.73 -1.11 -9.46
CA ALA A 371 -4.42 -0.49 -8.18
C ALA A 371 -5.65 0.24 -7.60
N PRO A 372 -5.98 0.08 -6.30
CA PRO A 372 -7.12 0.76 -5.67
C PRO A 372 -7.00 2.29 -5.68
N GLU A 373 -5.79 2.83 -5.63
CA GLU A 373 -5.54 4.28 -5.77
C GLU A 373 -5.75 4.79 -7.22
N GLY A 374 -5.93 3.88 -8.18
CA GLY A 374 -6.00 4.13 -9.61
C GLY A 374 -4.87 3.41 -10.35
N TYR A 375 -4.12 4.16 -11.16
CA TYR A 375 -3.00 3.62 -11.93
C TYR A 375 -1.67 3.90 -11.22
N VAL A 376 -0.80 2.90 -11.16
CA VAL A 376 0.58 3.04 -10.67
C VAL A 376 1.59 2.47 -11.66
N ARG A 377 2.81 3.01 -11.66
CA ARG A 377 3.91 2.56 -12.50
C ARG A 377 5.24 2.65 -11.74
N ILE A 378 6.07 1.61 -11.83
CA ILE A 378 7.41 1.63 -11.24
C ILE A 378 8.34 2.52 -12.07
N HIS A 379 8.96 3.50 -11.42
CA HIS A 379 10.01 4.35 -11.98
C HIS A 379 11.37 3.61 -11.97
N PRO A 380 12.35 3.96 -12.85
CA PRO A 380 13.67 3.36 -12.83
C PRO A 380 14.42 3.41 -11.50
N ASN A 381 14.11 4.37 -10.61
CA ASN A 381 14.65 4.46 -9.25
C ASN A 381 13.89 3.59 -8.23
N HIS A 382 13.06 2.65 -8.69
CA HIS A 382 12.29 1.70 -7.89
C HIS A 382 11.17 2.30 -7.02
N HIS A 383 10.83 3.57 -7.19
CA HIS A 383 9.65 4.20 -6.59
C HIS A 383 8.45 4.17 -7.55
N LEU A 384 7.27 4.54 -7.04
CA LEU A 384 6.07 4.61 -7.87
C LEU A 384 5.78 6.05 -8.33
N TRP A 385 5.43 6.21 -9.59
CA TRP A 385 4.61 7.33 -10.02
C TRP A 385 3.29 7.26 -9.29
N SER A 386 2.87 8.32 -8.63
CA SER A 386 1.71 8.32 -7.75
C SER A 386 0.99 9.67 -7.77
N LYS A 387 -0.32 9.67 -7.60
CA LYS A 387 -1.06 10.89 -7.26
C LYS A 387 -0.88 11.23 -5.79
N THR A 388 -0.93 12.52 -5.49
CA THR A 388 -1.02 13.01 -4.11
C THR A 388 -2.42 13.56 -3.86
N ARG A 389 -2.96 13.22 -2.71
CA ARG A 389 -4.27 13.68 -2.26
C ARG A 389 -4.19 14.29 -0.88
N VAL A 390 -5.10 15.23 -0.62
CA VAL A 390 -5.35 15.73 0.73
C VAL A 390 -6.76 15.34 1.11
N GLY A 391 -6.89 14.64 2.23
CA GLY A 391 -8.16 14.26 2.84
C GLY A 391 -8.41 15.08 4.10
N LYS A 392 -9.68 15.42 4.36
CA LYS A 392 -10.15 16.01 5.60
C LYS A 392 -10.84 14.93 6.44
N ALA A 393 -10.37 14.71 7.65
CA ALA A 393 -10.94 13.69 8.55
C ALA A 393 -12.37 14.05 8.96
N LEU A 394 -13.24 13.06 8.91
CA LEU A 394 -14.64 13.15 9.28
C LEU A 394 -14.89 12.47 10.65
N PRO A 395 -15.99 12.83 11.36
CA PRO A 395 -16.31 12.22 12.65
C PRO A 395 -16.55 10.71 12.59
N ASN A 396 -16.88 10.17 11.42
CA ASN A 396 -17.10 8.73 11.22
C ASN A 396 -15.80 7.92 10.97
N GLY A 397 -14.63 8.57 11.09
CA GLY A 397 -13.34 7.94 10.90
C GLY A 397 -12.87 7.81 9.44
N GLN A 398 -13.63 8.31 8.49
CA GLN A 398 -13.25 8.34 7.08
C GLN A 398 -12.69 9.71 6.70
N PHE A 399 -12.11 9.81 5.50
CA PHE A 399 -11.66 11.08 4.93
C PHE A 399 -12.54 11.52 3.75
N GLU A 400 -12.81 12.82 3.70
CA GLU A 400 -13.29 13.50 2.49
C GLU A 400 -12.08 13.98 1.69
N VAL A 401 -11.91 13.52 0.46
CA VAL A 401 -10.83 13.98 -0.42
C VAL A 401 -11.15 15.41 -0.87
N VAL A 402 -10.35 16.37 -0.42
CA VAL A 402 -10.51 17.81 -0.71
C VAL A 402 -9.55 18.31 -1.79
N TYR A 403 -8.54 17.53 -2.12
CA TYR A 403 -7.59 17.81 -3.19
C TYR A 403 -7.04 16.51 -3.78
N GLU A 404 -6.82 16.50 -5.08
CA GLU A 404 -6.07 15.49 -5.81
C GLU A 404 -5.16 16.20 -6.83
N SER A 405 -3.90 15.76 -6.93
CA SER A 405 -2.99 16.25 -7.96
C SER A 405 -3.55 15.95 -9.36
N PRO A 406 -3.47 16.89 -10.32
CA PRO A 406 -4.03 16.67 -11.66
C PRO A 406 -3.39 15.47 -12.35
N ASP A 407 -2.08 15.34 -12.21
CA ASP A 407 -1.27 14.29 -12.83
C ASP A 407 -0.57 13.42 -11.79
N LEU A 408 0.00 12.29 -12.25
CA LEU A 408 0.94 11.51 -11.45
C LEU A 408 2.20 12.34 -11.20
N ILE A 409 2.68 12.31 -9.97
CA ILE A 409 3.92 12.97 -9.57
C ILE A 409 5.07 12.00 -9.77
N GLU A 410 6.09 12.43 -10.51
CA GLU A 410 7.32 11.68 -10.67
C GLU A 410 8.08 11.58 -9.34
N PRO A 411 8.48 10.37 -8.90
CA PRO A 411 9.23 10.23 -7.66
C PRO A 411 10.66 10.76 -7.80
N ASN A 412 11.06 11.61 -6.87
CA ASN A 412 12.41 12.15 -6.78
C ASN A 412 12.95 11.99 -5.35
N PRO A 413 13.53 10.83 -5.01
CA PRO A 413 14.01 10.57 -3.65
C PRO A 413 15.18 11.48 -3.22
N PHE A 414 15.88 12.11 -4.16
CA PHE A 414 17.00 13.02 -3.88
C PHE A 414 16.75 14.45 -4.40
N PRO A 415 15.72 15.16 -3.93
CA PRO A 415 15.40 16.48 -4.42
C PRO A 415 16.55 17.46 -4.10
N LYS A 416 16.91 18.27 -5.11
CA LYS A 416 18.01 19.23 -5.00
C LYS A 416 17.74 20.25 -3.88
N GLY A 417 18.70 20.41 -2.98
CA GLY A 417 18.62 21.38 -1.88
C GLY A 417 18.02 20.82 -0.58
N TYR A 418 17.56 19.57 -0.57
CA TYR A 418 16.97 18.94 0.61
C TYR A 418 17.84 17.84 1.25
N GLN A 419 18.96 17.53 0.64
CA GLN A 419 19.94 16.55 1.15
C GLN A 419 20.68 17.06 2.41
#